data_eb39715a9457bdc547f80b68e0b8a146
#
_entry.id   eb39715a9457bdc547f80b68e0b8a146
#
_cell.length_a   1.000
_cell.length_b   1.000
_cell.length_c   1.000
_cell.angle_alpha   90.00
_cell.angle_beta   90.00
_cell.angle_gamma   90.00
#
_symmetry.space_group_name_H-M   'P 1'
#
loop_
_entity.id
_entity.type
_entity.pdbx_description
1 polymer ?
#
loop_
_entity_poly.entity_id
_entity_poly.type
_entity_poly.pdbx_seq_one_letter_code
_entity_poly.pdbx_strand_id
1 'polypeptide(L)'
;MELIIDIGNSNAKLAVFDNGKIVEVLRGSNHSLDCLPLLYNKYPIEKGIYATVITLSNTIRKQLGKLPFPIMQLTKDTPIPITNLYHTPETLGMDRIAAVVGAHDQYPDRNLLVIDAGTAITYEFIDANGCYHGGNISPGMYTRFKALNICCDKLPLIHKS
;
A
#
# COMPACT_ATOMS: atom_id res chain seq x y z
N MET A 1 -14.34 -14.75 0.38
CA MET A 1 -13.76 -13.48 -0.12
C MET A 1 -12.63 -13.01 0.79
N GLU A 2 -11.78 -12.10 0.32
CA GLU A 2 -10.59 -11.65 1.03
C GLU A 2 -10.57 -10.12 1.14
N LEU A 3 -10.10 -9.62 2.30
CA LEU A 3 -9.96 -8.18 2.54
C LEU A 3 -8.48 -7.79 2.48
N ILE A 4 -8.19 -6.75 1.71
CA ILE A 4 -6.85 -6.14 1.64
C ILE A 4 -6.96 -4.70 2.12
N ILE A 5 -6.06 -4.30 3.04
CA ILE A 5 -6.02 -2.94 3.57
C ILE A 5 -4.61 -2.37 3.37
N ASP A 6 -4.52 -1.25 2.65
CA ASP A 6 -3.32 -0.44 2.51
C ASP A 6 -3.47 0.85 3.34
N ILE A 7 -2.69 0.98 4.41
CA ILE A 7 -2.73 2.14 5.30
C ILE A 7 -1.53 3.03 5.01
N GLY A 8 -1.73 3.98 4.10
CA GLY A 8 -0.72 4.92 3.65
C GLY A 8 -0.62 6.19 4.50
N ASN A 9 0.30 7.09 4.13
CA ASN A 9 0.53 8.36 4.83
C ASN A 9 -0.66 9.32 4.76
N SER A 10 -1.45 9.32 3.70
CA SER A 10 -2.54 10.28 3.47
C SER A 10 -3.92 9.68 3.68
N ASN A 11 -4.12 8.42 3.38
CA ASN A 11 -5.40 7.72 3.49
C ASN A 11 -5.18 6.21 3.60
N ALA A 12 -6.25 5.50 3.93
CA ALA A 12 -6.32 4.05 3.84
C ALA A 12 -7.16 3.63 2.63
N LYS A 13 -6.77 2.56 1.96
CA LYS A 13 -7.53 1.91 0.89
C LYS A 13 -7.91 0.51 1.36
N LEU A 14 -9.17 0.17 1.21
CA LEU A 14 -9.71 -1.14 1.56
C LEU A 14 -10.28 -1.77 0.30
N ALA A 15 -9.83 -2.96 -0.05
CA ALA A 15 -10.30 -3.68 -1.23
C ALA A 15 -10.82 -5.07 -0.84
N VAL A 16 -11.98 -5.43 -1.40
CA VAL A 16 -12.50 -6.80 -1.32
C VAL A 16 -12.17 -7.52 -2.61
N PHE A 17 -11.60 -8.71 -2.46
CA PHE A 17 -11.27 -9.61 -3.56
C PHE A 17 -12.17 -10.85 -3.52
N ASP A 18 -12.56 -11.30 -4.69
CA ASP A 18 -13.20 -12.59 -4.90
C ASP A 18 -12.54 -13.30 -6.08
N ASN A 19 -11.96 -14.48 -5.83
CA ASN A 19 -11.28 -15.27 -6.86
C ASN A 19 -10.25 -14.46 -7.67
N GLY A 20 -9.42 -13.66 -6.99
CA GLY A 20 -8.37 -12.86 -7.60
C GLY A 20 -8.84 -11.58 -8.31
N LYS A 21 -10.13 -11.25 -8.22
CA LYS A 21 -10.69 -10.03 -8.82
C LYS A 21 -11.14 -9.04 -7.75
N ILE A 22 -10.87 -7.77 -8.00
CA ILE A 22 -11.38 -6.68 -7.14
C ILE A 22 -12.88 -6.56 -7.33
N VAL A 23 -13.62 -6.69 -6.22
CA VAL A 23 -15.08 -6.53 -6.17
C VAL A 23 -15.46 -5.12 -5.76
N GLU A 24 -14.78 -4.56 -4.77
CA GLU A 24 -15.03 -3.19 -4.30
C GLU A 24 -13.76 -2.59 -3.72
N VAL A 25 -13.59 -1.29 -3.89
CA VAL A 25 -12.51 -0.51 -3.27
C VAL A 25 -13.12 0.69 -2.56
N LEU A 26 -12.85 0.83 -1.27
CA LEU A 26 -13.18 2.02 -0.50
C LEU A 26 -11.91 2.76 -0.09
N ARG A 27 -12.04 4.08 0.06
CA ARG A 27 -11.00 4.94 0.63
C ARG A 27 -11.51 5.54 1.92
N GLY A 28 -10.67 5.57 2.93
CA GLY A 28 -11.01 6.08 4.24
C GLY A 28 -9.85 6.81 4.90
N SER A 29 -10.10 7.28 6.12
CA SER A 29 -9.07 7.89 6.96
C SER A 29 -8.01 6.86 7.32
N ASN A 30 -6.75 7.28 7.34
CA ASN A 30 -5.63 6.49 7.88
C ASN A 30 -5.49 6.61 9.40
N HIS A 31 -6.39 7.31 10.08
CA HIS A 31 -6.48 7.40 11.54
C HIS A 31 -7.60 6.53 12.11
N SER A 32 -8.60 6.20 11.27
CA SER A 32 -9.71 5.29 11.59
C SER A 32 -10.17 4.58 10.32
N LEU A 33 -10.58 3.32 10.45
CA LEU A 33 -11.11 2.52 9.34
C LEU A 33 -12.64 2.49 9.41
N ASP A 34 -13.28 3.66 9.41
CA ASP A 34 -14.73 3.78 9.63
C ASP A 34 -15.57 3.10 8.53
N CYS A 35 -15.00 2.94 7.34
CA CYS A 35 -15.62 2.19 6.24
C CYS A 35 -15.46 0.66 6.36
N LEU A 36 -14.64 0.16 7.27
CA LEU A 36 -14.38 -1.27 7.43
C LEU A 36 -15.65 -2.09 7.75
N PRO A 37 -16.55 -1.66 8.65
CA PRO A 37 -17.81 -2.36 8.92
C PRO A 37 -18.73 -2.45 7.70
N LEU A 38 -18.69 -1.49 6.79
CA LEU A 38 -19.50 -1.51 5.58
C LEU A 38 -19.13 -2.70 4.69
N LEU A 39 -17.84 -3.06 4.64
CA LEU A 39 -17.35 -4.15 3.82
C LEU A 39 -17.68 -5.52 4.42
N TYR A 40 -17.37 -5.77 5.69
CA TYR A 40 -17.59 -7.09 6.26
C TYR A 40 -19.07 -7.38 6.60
N ASN A 41 -19.92 -6.37 6.67
CA ASN A 41 -21.37 -6.56 6.73
C ASN A 41 -22.00 -6.86 5.35
N LYS A 42 -21.33 -6.40 4.27
CA LYS A 42 -21.82 -6.57 2.89
C LYS A 42 -21.30 -7.84 2.22
N TYR A 43 -20.07 -8.25 2.56
CA TYR A 43 -19.38 -9.34 1.89
C TYR A 43 -18.99 -10.46 2.88
N PRO A 44 -19.09 -11.75 2.48
CA PRO A 44 -18.64 -12.88 3.28
C PRO A 44 -17.11 -12.97 3.28
N ILE A 45 -16.45 -12.07 4.00
CA ILE A 45 -14.99 -12.02 4.10
C ILE A 45 -14.54 -13.13 5.08
N GLU A 46 -13.60 -13.95 4.64
CA GLU A 46 -13.08 -15.09 5.38
C GLU A 46 -11.69 -14.85 5.99
N LYS A 47 -10.91 -13.97 5.38
CA LYS A 47 -9.55 -13.61 5.80
C LYS A 47 -9.15 -12.25 5.25
N GLY A 48 -8.08 -11.68 5.81
CA GLY A 48 -7.54 -10.43 5.29
C GLY A 48 -6.04 -10.29 5.51
N ILE A 49 -5.49 -9.29 4.82
CA ILE A 49 -4.12 -8.84 4.99
C ILE A 49 -4.09 -7.31 5.01
N TYR A 50 -3.23 -6.73 5.83
CA TYR A 50 -3.00 -5.29 5.78
C TYR A 50 -1.51 -4.95 5.73
N ALA A 51 -1.19 -3.88 5.01
CA ALA A 51 0.11 -3.23 5.03
C ALA A 51 -0.03 -1.83 5.64
N THR A 52 1.02 -1.33 6.26
CA THR A 52 1.06 0.03 6.80
C THR A 52 2.46 0.62 6.71
N VAL A 53 2.54 1.89 6.37
CA VAL A 53 3.76 2.71 6.38
C VAL A 53 3.75 3.74 7.52
N ILE A 54 2.73 3.68 8.38
CA ILE A 54 2.60 4.57 9.55
C ILE A 54 2.44 3.77 10.83
N THR A 55 2.69 4.41 11.97
CA THR A 55 2.33 3.85 13.27
C THR A 55 0.82 3.82 13.43
N LEU A 56 0.26 2.64 13.62
CA LEU A 56 -1.19 2.48 13.78
C LEU A 56 -1.71 3.16 15.05
N SER A 57 -2.81 3.89 14.91
CA SER A 57 -3.54 4.44 16.05
C SER A 57 -4.16 3.33 16.91
N ASN A 58 -4.45 3.63 18.18
CA ASN A 58 -5.16 2.70 19.05
C ASN A 58 -6.56 2.36 18.51
N THR A 59 -7.19 3.28 17.80
CA THR A 59 -8.49 3.07 17.15
C THR A 59 -8.39 1.98 16.10
N ILE A 60 -7.43 2.09 15.16
CA ILE A 60 -7.22 1.07 14.13
C ILE A 60 -6.87 -0.28 14.73
N ARG A 61 -5.95 -0.32 15.70
CA ARG A 61 -5.59 -1.59 16.39
C ARG A 61 -6.80 -2.27 16.99
N LYS A 62 -7.70 -1.52 17.64
CA LYS A 62 -8.95 -2.06 18.19
C LYS A 62 -9.91 -2.53 17.09
N GLN A 63 -10.00 -1.81 15.98
CA GLN A 63 -10.87 -2.20 14.87
C GLN A 63 -10.39 -3.49 14.21
N LEU A 64 -9.09 -3.61 13.93
CA LEU A 64 -8.50 -4.83 13.36
C LEU A 64 -8.63 -6.02 14.31
N GLY A 65 -8.44 -5.83 15.62
CA GLY A 65 -8.58 -6.88 16.63
C GLY A 65 -10.01 -7.36 16.91
N LYS A 66 -11.02 -6.64 16.41
CA LYS A 66 -12.44 -7.00 16.55
C LYS A 66 -13.06 -7.59 15.27
N LEU A 67 -12.27 -7.81 14.24
CA LEU A 67 -12.76 -8.41 12.99
C LEU A 67 -13.27 -9.83 13.24
N PRO A 68 -14.39 -10.23 12.61
CA PRO A 68 -14.96 -11.56 12.76
C PRO A 68 -14.19 -12.65 11.97
N PHE A 69 -13.08 -12.32 11.34
CA PHE A 69 -12.22 -13.20 10.56
C PHE A 69 -10.74 -12.88 10.84
N PRO A 70 -9.82 -13.81 10.58
CA PRO A 70 -8.40 -13.58 10.77
C PRO A 70 -7.87 -12.53 9.80
N ILE A 71 -7.03 -11.63 10.30
CA ILE A 71 -6.29 -10.66 9.49
C ILE A 71 -4.82 -10.69 9.88
N MET A 72 -3.93 -10.77 8.88
CA MET A 72 -2.49 -10.73 9.10
C MET A 72 -1.90 -9.37 8.68
N GLN A 73 -0.84 -8.98 9.34
CA GLN A 73 -0.03 -7.85 8.88
C GLN A 73 1.03 -8.34 7.89
N LEU A 74 1.15 -7.66 6.75
CA LEU A 74 2.31 -7.82 5.87
C LEU A 74 3.51 -7.17 6.55
N THR A 75 4.54 -7.98 6.83
CA THR A 75 5.78 -7.56 7.48
C THR A 75 6.99 -8.04 6.68
N LYS A 76 8.18 -7.59 7.02
CA LYS A 76 9.43 -8.06 6.42
C LYS A 76 9.65 -9.58 6.55
N ASP A 77 9.07 -10.18 7.58
CA ASP A 77 9.19 -11.62 7.87
C ASP A 77 8.10 -12.45 7.18
N THR A 78 7.15 -11.80 6.51
CA THR A 78 6.11 -12.49 5.75
C THR A 78 6.72 -13.15 4.52
N PRO A 79 6.54 -14.48 4.33
CA PRO A 79 7.00 -15.15 3.11
C PRO A 79 6.35 -14.52 1.87
N ILE A 80 7.16 -14.19 0.88
CA ILE A 80 6.75 -13.60 -0.39
C ILE A 80 7.22 -14.46 -1.56
N PRO A 81 6.47 -14.51 -2.69
CA PRO A 81 6.79 -15.38 -3.82
C PRO A 81 7.85 -14.80 -4.77
N ILE A 82 8.69 -13.87 -4.31
CA ILE A 82 9.76 -13.25 -5.08
C ILE A 82 11.07 -13.27 -4.29
N THR A 83 12.20 -13.17 -4.97
CA THR A 83 13.52 -13.02 -4.32
C THR A 83 13.81 -11.55 -4.10
N ASN A 84 13.93 -11.14 -2.83
CA ASN A 84 14.23 -9.75 -2.49
C ASN A 84 15.76 -9.52 -2.45
N LEU A 85 16.28 -8.77 -3.42
CA LEU A 85 17.69 -8.36 -3.50
C LEU A 85 17.92 -6.91 -3.07
N TYR A 86 16.95 -6.28 -2.40
CA TYR A 86 17.09 -4.91 -1.92
C TYR A 86 18.20 -4.81 -0.85
N HIS A 87 19.10 -3.83 -1.00
CA HIS A 87 20.31 -3.73 -0.16
C HIS A 87 20.04 -3.53 1.33
N THR A 88 18.93 -2.86 1.68
CA THR A 88 18.53 -2.57 3.06
C THR A 88 17.11 -3.04 3.32
N PRO A 89 16.86 -4.36 3.35
CA PRO A 89 15.50 -4.91 3.44
C PRO A 89 14.76 -4.47 4.71
N GLU A 90 15.50 -4.12 5.78
CA GLU A 90 14.94 -3.64 7.04
C GLU A 90 14.21 -2.29 6.92
N THR A 91 14.56 -1.48 5.94
CA THR A 91 13.98 -0.14 5.71
C THR A 91 12.97 -0.10 4.55
N LEU A 92 12.77 -1.23 3.89
CA LEU A 92 11.89 -1.34 2.73
C LEU A 92 10.42 -1.27 3.14
N GLY A 93 9.67 -0.35 2.55
CA GLY A 93 8.23 -0.24 2.75
C GLY A 93 7.48 -1.46 2.24
N MET A 94 6.54 -1.96 3.01
CA MET A 94 5.74 -3.14 2.63
C MET A 94 4.75 -2.85 1.51
N ASP A 95 4.36 -1.60 1.33
CA ASP A 95 3.59 -1.11 0.18
C ASP A 95 4.35 -1.33 -1.15
N ARG A 96 5.66 -1.08 -1.16
CA ARG A 96 6.53 -1.30 -2.33
C ARG A 96 6.64 -2.79 -2.66
N ILE A 97 6.85 -3.64 -1.65
CA ILE A 97 6.85 -5.10 -1.80
C ILE A 97 5.52 -5.60 -2.34
N ALA A 98 4.40 -5.14 -1.78
CA ALA A 98 3.07 -5.56 -2.23
C ALA A 98 2.82 -5.19 -3.70
N ALA A 99 3.24 -3.98 -4.13
CA ALA A 99 3.11 -3.52 -5.51
C ALA A 99 3.92 -4.40 -6.49
N VAL A 100 5.16 -4.73 -6.11
CA VAL A 100 6.04 -5.57 -6.95
C VAL A 100 5.54 -7.01 -7.04
N VAL A 101 5.12 -7.60 -5.92
CA VAL A 101 4.53 -8.96 -5.89
C VAL A 101 3.28 -9.02 -6.75
N GLY A 102 2.38 -8.03 -6.61
CA GLY A 102 1.16 -7.97 -7.40
C GLY A 102 1.42 -7.79 -8.90
N ALA A 103 2.42 -6.98 -9.27
CA ALA A 103 2.80 -6.80 -10.67
C ALA A 103 3.41 -8.06 -11.28
N HIS A 104 4.28 -8.74 -10.53
CA HIS A 104 4.90 -9.99 -10.98
C HIS A 104 3.88 -11.13 -11.13
N ASP A 105 2.90 -11.21 -10.22
CA ASP A 105 1.79 -12.19 -10.32
C ASP A 105 0.94 -11.96 -11.59
N GLN A 106 0.65 -10.70 -11.93
CA GLN A 106 -0.12 -10.36 -13.13
C GLN A 106 0.67 -10.52 -14.44
N TYR A 107 1.97 -10.33 -14.39
CA TYR A 107 2.85 -10.36 -15.56
C TYR A 107 4.09 -11.21 -15.29
N PRO A 108 3.93 -12.53 -15.08
CA PRO A 108 5.07 -13.42 -14.80
C PRO A 108 6.07 -13.45 -15.97
N ASP A 109 7.29 -13.87 -15.68
CA ASP A 109 8.37 -14.07 -16.66
C ASP A 109 8.74 -12.82 -17.48
N ARG A 110 8.56 -11.64 -16.90
CA ARG A 110 8.87 -10.34 -17.52
C ARG A 110 9.70 -9.43 -16.63
N ASN A 111 10.55 -8.64 -17.27
CA ASN A 111 11.15 -7.49 -16.59
C ASN A 111 10.12 -6.39 -16.45
N LEU A 112 9.86 -5.94 -15.23
CA LEU A 112 8.82 -4.95 -14.93
C LEU A 112 9.42 -3.74 -14.21
N LEU A 113 8.98 -2.57 -14.65
CA LEU A 113 9.09 -1.31 -13.90
C LEU A 113 7.71 -0.99 -13.32
N VAL A 114 7.58 -1.08 -12.00
CA VAL A 114 6.34 -0.78 -11.28
C VAL A 114 6.41 0.66 -10.76
N ILE A 115 5.42 1.47 -11.10
CA ILE A 115 5.35 2.88 -10.69
C ILE A 115 4.07 3.07 -9.88
N ASP A 116 4.22 3.45 -8.60
CA ASP A 116 3.10 3.91 -7.77
C ASP A 116 3.20 5.42 -7.56
N ALA A 117 2.17 6.15 -7.99
CA ALA A 117 2.13 7.60 -7.95
C ALA A 117 1.12 8.09 -6.90
N GLY A 118 1.64 8.48 -5.75
CA GLY A 118 0.87 8.99 -4.61
C GLY A 118 1.48 10.21 -3.96
N THR A 119 1.53 10.24 -2.64
CA THR A 119 2.25 11.24 -1.83
C THR A 119 3.74 11.25 -2.15
N ALA A 120 4.31 10.08 -2.34
CA ALA A 120 5.57 9.84 -3.02
C ALA A 120 5.29 9.13 -4.35
N ILE A 121 6.25 9.17 -5.27
CA ILE A 121 6.27 8.31 -6.46
C ILE A 121 7.38 7.30 -6.24
N THR A 122 7.04 6.03 -6.24
CA THR A 122 8.01 4.94 -6.18
C THR A 122 8.20 4.32 -7.55
N TYR A 123 9.41 3.88 -7.82
CA TYR A 123 9.81 3.19 -9.06
C TYR A 123 10.51 1.92 -8.64
N GLU A 124 9.97 0.78 -9.00
CA GLU A 124 10.46 -0.53 -8.55
C GLU A 124 10.79 -1.41 -9.74
N PHE A 125 11.94 -2.07 -9.72
CA PHE A 125 12.34 -2.98 -10.77
C PHE A 125 12.38 -4.43 -10.26
N ILE A 126 11.68 -5.30 -10.96
CA ILE A 126 11.73 -6.74 -10.79
C ILE A 126 12.04 -7.39 -12.16
N ASP A 127 12.96 -8.35 -12.18
CA ASP A 127 13.32 -9.05 -13.41
C ASP A 127 12.40 -10.25 -13.69
N ALA A 128 12.57 -10.83 -14.88
CA ALA A 128 11.81 -11.97 -15.36
C ALA A 128 11.95 -13.24 -14.50
N ASN A 129 12.99 -13.32 -13.67
CA ASN A 129 13.24 -14.44 -12.77
C ASN A 129 12.58 -14.22 -11.38
N GLY A 130 11.82 -13.16 -11.22
CA GLY A 130 11.21 -12.80 -9.93
C GLY A 130 12.19 -12.22 -8.90
N CYS A 131 13.34 -11.68 -9.36
CA CYS A 131 14.29 -11.00 -8.49
C CYS A 131 13.97 -9.50 -8.41
N TYR A 132 13.59 -9.03 -7.25
CA TYR A 132 13.36 -7.62 -6.97
C TYR A 132 14.67 -6.92 -6.64
N HIS A 133 15.11 -6.02 -7.49
CA HIS A 133 16.38 -5.29 -7.39
C HIS A 133 16.27 -3.97 -6.62
N GLY A 134 15.06 -3.56 -6.27
CA GLY A 134 14.82 -2.28 -5.64
C GLY A 134 14.38 -1.21 -6.63
N GLY A 135 14.57 0.05 -6.24
CA GLY A 135 14.10 1.16 -7.04
C GLY A 135 14.44 2.52 -6.46
N ASN A 136 13.61 3.50 -6.76
CA ASN A 136 13.80 4.89 -6.34
C ASN A 136 12.49 5.44 -5.77
N ILE A 137 12.62 6.50 -4.96
CA ILE A 137 11.49 7.27 -4.43
C ILE A 137 11.71 8.73 -4.78
N SER A 138 10.69 9.38 -5.35
CA SER A 138 10.65 10.81 -5.56
C SER A 138 9.41 11.44 -4.94
N PRO A 139 9.42 12.75 -4.65
CA PRO A 139 8.22 13.42 -4.15
C PRO A 139 7.08 13.37 -5.17
N GLY A 140 5.87 13.07 -4.73
CA GLY A 140 4.67 13.20 -5.54
C GLY A 140 4.34 14.65 -5.87
N MET A 141 3.42 14.88 -6.79
CA MET A 141 3.11 16.21 -7.32
C MET A 141 2.75 17.22 -6.21
N TYR A 142 1.83 16.88 -5.33
CA TYR A 142 1.45 17.78 -4.24
C TYR A 142 2.59 18.01 -3.24
N THR A 143 3.38 16.97 -2.98
CA THR A 143 4.56 17.07 -2.11
C THR A 143 5.58 18.05 -2.67
N ARG A 144 5.79 18.07 -4.01
CA ARG A 144 6.65 19.05 -4.69
C ARG A 144 6.11 20.47 -4.53
N PHE A 145 4.81 20.69 -4.74
CA PHE A 145 4.20 22.01 -4.57
C PHE A 145 4.31 22.50 -3.13
N LYS A 146 4.07 21.62 -2.16
CA LYS A 146 4.22 21.94 -0.74
C LYS A 146 5.68 22.27 -0.39
N ALA A 147 6.64 21.52 -0.91
CA ALA A 147 8.06 21.76 -0.69
C ALA A 147 8.47 23.14 -1.24
N LEU A 148 8.05 23.48 -2.46
CA LEU A 148 8.32 24.81 -3.05
C LEU A 148 7.72 25.94 -2.23
N ASN A 149 6.49 25.80 -1.75
CA ASN A 149 5.84 26.78 -0.87
C ASN A 149 6.59 26.96 0.45
N ILE A 150 7.10 25.87 1.04
CA ILE A 150 7.83 25.92 2.32
C ILE A 150 9.25 26.52 2.14
N CYS A 151 9.92 26.18 1.04
CA CYS A 151 11.33 26.52 0.82
C CYS A 151 11.52 27.87 0.09
N CYS A 152 10.46 28.48 -0.43
CA CYS A 152 10.54 29.71 -1.24
C CYS A 152 9.49 30.71 -0.76
N ASP A 153 9.92 31.80 -0.14
CA ASP A 153 9.06 32.81 0.52
C ASP A 153 7.96 33.39 -0.37
N LYS A 154 8.17 33.45 -1.69
CA LYS A 154 7.25 34.09 -2.63
C LYS A 154 6.36 33.13 -3.41
N LEU A 155 6.53 31.82 -3.22
CA LEU A 155 5.74 30.83 -3.96
C LEU A 155 4.48 30.44 -3.20
N PRO A 156 3.29 30.64 -3.78
CA PRO A 156 2.04 30.22 -3.15
C PRO A 156 1.91 28.70 -3.16
N LEU A 157 1.15 28.15 -2.19
CA LEU A 157 0.77 26.75 -2.22
C LEU A 157 -0.26 26.54 -3.34
N ILE A 158 0.08 25.70 -4.31
CA ILE A 158 -0.81 25.32 -5.39
C ILE A 158 -1.66 24.13 -4.90
N HIS A 159 -2.97 24.30 -4.97
CA HIS A 159 -3.92 23.24 -4.66
C HIS A 159 -4.29 22.47 -5.93
N LYS A 160 -4.53 21.18 -5.76
CA LYS A 160 -5.02 20.34 -6.85
C LYS A 160 -6.46 20.78 -7.16
N SER A 161 -6.70 21.21 -8.39
CA SER A 161 -8.05 21.40 -8.95
C SER A 161 -8.76 20.07 -9.16
#